data_296be15e3562c54e450d5cd4b75ca715
#
_entry.id   296be15e3562c54e450d5cd4b75ca715
#
_cell.length_a   1.000
_cell.length_b   1.000
_cell.length_c   1.000
_cell.angle_alpha   90.00
_cell.angle_beta   90.00
_cell.angle_gamma   90.00
#
_symmetry.space_group_name_H-M   'P 1'
#
loop_
_entity.id
_entity.type
_entity.pdbx_description
1 polymer ?
#
loop_
_entity_poly.entity_id
_entity_poly.type
_entity_poly.pdbx_seq_one_letter_code
_entity_poly.pdbx_strand_id
1 'polypeptide(L)'
;MMDPEEVRRFAEELKRFNGDLQNRLTSLQARFSSLSETWQDQENDKYSEEFKTTVKALKKFVESSNQHVPFLLRKAQRIEDYLDQR
;
A
#
# COMPACT_ATOMS: atom_id res chain seq x y z
N MET A 1 15.65 -22.85 3.14
CA MET A 1 15.30 -22.20 4.41
C MET A 1 15.15 -20.69 4.18
N MET A 2 14.17 -20.07 4.81
CA MET A 2 13.92 -18.65 4.67
C MET A 2 15.00 -17.82 5.40
N ASP A 3 15.60 -16.86 4.71
CA ASP A 3 16.60 -15.96 5.29
C ASP A 3 15.91 -14.81 6.02
N PRO A 4 16.13 -14.66 7.35
CA PRO A 4 15.46 -13.59 8.10
C PRO A 4 15.83 -12.18 7.63
N GLU A 5 17.05 -11.97 7.11
CA GLU A 5 17.45 -10.67 6.58
C GLU A 5 16.67 -10.32 5.32
N GLU A 6 16.40 -11.29 4.46
CA GLU A 6 15.57 -11.08 3.26
C GLU A 6 14.12 -10.76 3.64
N VAL A 7 13.60 -11.42 4.66
CA VAL A 7 12.24 -11.17 5.14
C VAL A 7 12.13 -9.74 5.68
N ARG A 8 13.11 -9.30 6.47
CA ARG A 8 13.14 -7.93 7.01
C ARG A 8 13.22 -6.89 5.89
N ARG A 9 14.09 -7.15 4.92
CA ARG A 9 14.28 -6.25 3.78
C ARG A 9 12.98 -6.10 2.99
N PHE A 10 12.31 -7.21 2.73
CA PHE A 10 11.02 -7.19 2.06
C PHE A 10 9.98 -6.41 2.87
N ALA A 11 9.91 -6.63 4.19
CA ALA A 11 8.97 -5.93 5.06
C ALA A 11 9.19 -4.42 5.03
N GLU A 12 10.46 -3.97 5.04
CA GLU A 12 10.79 -2.56 4.96
C GLU A 12 10.47 -1.96 3.61
N GLU A 13 10.72 -2.69 2.53
CA GLU A 13 10.35 -2.25 1.18
C GLU A 13 8.84 -2.14 1.03
N LEU A 14 8.10 -3.09 1.58
CA LEU A 14 6.65 -3.08 1.55
C LEU A 14 6.10 -1.87 2.30
N LYS A 15 6.65 -1.60 3.48
CA LYS A 15 6.25 -0.43 4.27
C LYS A 15 6.50 0.87 3.50
N ARG A 16 7.64 0.98 2.87
CA ARG A 16 8.02 2.15 2.06
C ARG A 16 7.11 2.32 0.85
N PHE A 17 6.85 1.22 0.15
CA PHE A 17 5.94 1.19 -0.98
C PHE A 17 4.54 1.65 -0.58
N ASN A 18 4.03 1.14 0.54
CA ASN A 18 2.70 1.49 1.03
C ASN A 18 2.60 2.99 1.38
N GLY A 19 3.67 3.55 1.98
CA GLY A 19 3.72 4.98 2.27
C GLY A 19 3.71 5.83 1.02
N ASP A 20 4.51 5.44 0.02
CA ASP A 20 4.58 6.14 -1.27
C ASP A 20 3.24 6.05 -2.00
N LEU A 21 2.64 4.87 -2.03
CA LEU A 21 1.34 4.68 -2.70
C LEU A 21 0.27 5.55 -2.06
N GLN A 22 0.22 5.59 -0.73
CA GLN A 22 -0.75 6.42 -0.01
C GLN A 22 -0.58 7.90 -0.33
N ASN A 23 0.67 8.39 -0.35
CA ASN A 23 0.96 9.78 -0.69
C ASN A 23 0.58 10.09 -2.13
N ARG A 24 0.87 9.17 -3.06
CA ARG A 24 0.53 9.35 -4.47
C ARG A 24 -0.98 9.31 -4.69
N LEU A 25 -1.70 8.46 -3.97
CA LEU A 25 -3.17 8.42 -4.03
C LEU A 25 -3.76 9.74 -3.56
N THR A 26 -3.28 10.29 -2.45
CA THR A 26 -3.74 11.58 -1.94
C THR A 26 -3.52 12.69 -2.96
N SER A 27 -2.33 12.73 -3.57
CA SER A 27 -2.00 13.72 -4.60
C SER A 27 -2.88 13.56 -5.83
N LEU A 28 -3.09 12.33 -6.27
CA LEU A 28 -3.90 12.03 -7.45
C LEU A 28 -5.37 12.41 -7.24
N GLN A 29 -5.91 12.13 -6.04
CA GLN A 29 -7.27 12.52 -5.68
C GLN A 29 -7.45 14.04 -5.71
N ALA A 30 -6.46 14.79 -5.21
CA ALA A 30 -6.50 16.25 -5.24
C ALA A 30 -6.49 16.76 -6.68
N ARG A 31 -5.66 16.17 -7.53
CA ARG A 31 -5.60 16.55 -8.97
C ARG A 31 -6.89 16.22 -9.69
N PHE A 32 -7.49 15.07 -9.40
CA PHE A 32 -8.77 14.70 -9.99
C PHE A 32 -9.86 15.66 -9.54
N SER A 33 -9.87 16.04 -8.27
CA SER A 33 -10.84 17.02 -7.75
C SER A 33 -10.75 18.36 -8.50
N SER A 34 -9.53 18.83 -8.75
CA SER A 34 -9.30 20.05 -9.54
C SER A 34 -9.75 19.91 -10.99
N LEU A 35 -9.47 18.76 -11.59
CA LEU A 35 -9.91 18.47 -12.97
C LEU A 35 -11.44 18.49 -13.05
N SER A 36 -12.13 17.90 -12.08
CA SER A 36 -13.59 17.83 -12.06
C SER A 36 -14.27 19.18 -11.93
N GLU A 37 -13.57 20.21 -11.43
CA GLU A 37 -14.11 21.56 -11.37
C GLU A 37 -14.33 22.14 -12.77
N THR A 38 -13.52 21.74 -13.75
CA THR A 38 -13.60 22.24 -15.12
C THR A 38 -14.20 21.22 -16.08
N TRP A 39 -14.11 19.93 -15.77
CA TRP A 39 -14.65 18.87 -16.60
C TRP A 39 -16.01 18.43 -16.05
N GLN A 40 -17.08 19.05 -16.57
CA GLN A 40 -18.44 18.86 -16.02
C GLN A 40 -19.40 18.32 -17.08
N ASP A 41 -19.22 17.05 -17.47
CA ASP A 41 -20.13 16.36 -18.37
C ASP A 41 -20.41 14.94 -17.85
N GLN A 42 -21.22 14.19 -18.61
CA GLN A 42 -21.61 12.83 -18.21
C GLN A 42 -20.43 11.86 -18.16
N GLU A 43 -19.43 12.09 -18.99
CA GLU A 43 -18.23 11.24 -19.00
C GLU A 43 -17.44 11.42 -17.70
N ASN A 44 -17.38 12.66 -17.18
CA ASN A 44 -16.76 12.91 -15.89
C ASN A 44 -17.49 12.19 -14.75
N ASP A 45 -18.84 12.23 -14.77
CA ASP A 45 -19.62 11.56 -13.73
C ASP A 45 -19.35 10.05 -13.72
N LYS A 46 -19.32 9.43 -14.89
CA LYS A 46 -19.04 8.01 -15.03
C LYS A 46 -17.59 7.69 -14.59
N TYR A 47 -16.64 8.44 -15.09
CA TYR A 47 -15.23 8.24 -14.73
C TYR A 47 -14.98 8.47 -13.24
N SER A 48 -15.65 9.46 -12.65
CA SER A 48 -15.55 9.77 -11.23
C SER A 48 -15.93 8.58 -10.37
N GLU A 49 -17.00 7.88 -10.72
CA GLU A 49 -17.42 6.68 -9.98
C GLU A 49 -16.40 5.54 -10.11
N GLU A 50 -15.87 5.33 -11.32
CA GLU A 50 -14.84 4.32 -11.55
C GLU A 50 -13.56 4.65 -10.79
N PHE A 51 -13.17 5.93 -10.78
CA PHE A 51 -11.97 6.40 -10.08
C PHE A 51 -12.12 6.19 -8.58
N LYS A 52 -13.26 6.54 -8.00
CA LYS A 52 -13.53 6.34 -6.57
C LYS A 52 -13.45 4.87 -6.18
N THR A 53 -13.98 3.99 -7.01
CA THR A 53 -13.92 2.54 -6.78
C THR A 53 -12.48 2.04 -6.79
N THR A 54 -11.68 2.49 -7.75
CA THR A 54 -10.27 2.12 -7.87
C THR A 54 -9.46 2.62 -6.66
N VAL A 55 -9.66 3.87 -6.27
CA VAL A 55 -8.98 4.46 -5.11
C VAL A 55 -9.33 3.68 -3.83
N LYS A 56 -10.60 3.35 -3.65
CA LYS A 56 -11.05 2.57 -2.50
C LYS A 56 -10.36 1.20 -2.44
N ALA A 57 -10.25 0.53 -3.59
CA ALA A 57 -9.57 -0.77 -3.67
C ALA A 57 -8.08 -0.64 -3.32
N LEU A 58 -7.41 0.42 -3.79
CA LEU A 58 -6.00 0.66 -3.50
C LEU A 58 -5.78 1.02 -2.02
N LYS A 59 -6.68 1.76 -1.41
CA LYS A 59 -6.62 2.06 0.03
C LYS A 59 -6.77 0.79 0.86
N LYS A 60 -7.64 -0.12 0.47
CA LYS A 60 -7.79 -1.42 1.14
C LYS A 60 -6.51 -2.26 1.00
N PHE A 61 -5.88 -2.20 -0.17
CA PHE A 61 -4.60 -2.87 -0.38
C PHE A 61 -3.54 -2.36 0.60
N VAL A 62 -3.41 -1.04 0.73
CA VAL A 62 -2.44 -0.43 1.65
C VAL A 62 -2.72 -0.86 3.10
N GLU A 63 -3.97 -0.82 3.50
CA GLU A 63 -4.40 -1.21 4.85
C GLU A 63 -4.03 -2.65 5.15
N SER A 64 -4.41 -3.57 4.26
CA SER A 64 -4.10 -4.99 4.38
C SER A 64 -2.60 -5.24 4.37
N SER A 65 -1.89 -4.60 3.45
CA SER A 65 -0.45 -4.73 3.30
C SER A 65 0.31 -4.24 4.54
N ASN A 66 -0.15 -3.12 5.13
CA ASN A 66 0.46 -2.60 6.36
C ASN A 66 0.31 -3.56 7.54
N GLN A 67 -0.75 -4.37 7.57
CA GLN A 67 -0.92 -5.41 8.59
C GLN A 67 0.08 -6.55 8.41
N HIS A 68 0.56 -6.76 7.19
CA HIS A 68 1.54 -7.81 6.91
C HIS A 68 2.95 -7.43 7.39
N VAL A 69 3.26 -6.14 7.47
CA VAL A 69 4.61 -5.68 7.86
C VAL A 69 5.02 -6.22 9.24
N PRO A 70 4.24 -5.98 10.32
CA PRO A 70 4.62 -6.52 11.62
C PRO A 70 4.62 -8.05 11.65
N PHE A 71 3.74 -8.68 10.90
CA PHE A 71 3.73 -10.15 10.79
C PHE A 71 5.06 -10.66 10.22
N LEU A 72 5.54 -10.03 9.15
CA LEU A 72 6.80 -10.42 8.51
C LEU A 72 7.99 -10.18 9.44
N LEU A 73 7.98 -9.07 10.17
CA LEU A 73 9.05 -8.77 11.12
C LEU A 73 9.10 -9.78 12.27
N ARG A 74 7.93 -10.19 12.77
CA ARG A 74 7.85 -11.25 13.80
C ARG A 74 8.33 -12.59 13.26
N LYS A 75 8.00 -12.87 11.98
CA LYS A 75 8.47 -14.10 11.33
C LYS A 75 9.98 -14.14 11.22
N ALA A 76 10.59 -13.01 10.82
CA ALA A 76 12.05 -12.89 10.74
C ALA A 76 12.69 -13.11 12.11
N GLN A 77 12.11 -12.54 13.15
CA GLN A 77 12.63 -12.69 14.50
C GLN A 77 12.56 -14.14 14.96
N ARG A 78 11.46 -14.84 14.68
CA ARG A 78 11.33 -16.26 15.03
C ARG A 78 12.37 -17.12 14.30
N ILE A 79 12.65 -16.82 13.06
CA ILE A 79 13.67 -17.53 12.29
C ILE A 79 15.04 -17.31 12.93
N GLU A 80 15.39 -16.10 13.29
CA GLU A 80 16.66 -15.78 13.97
C GLU A 80 16.77 -16.48 15.30
N ASP A 81 15.71 -16.45 16.11
CA ASP A 81 15.69 -17.11 17.41
C ASP A 81 15.94 -18.61 17.27
N TYR A 82 15.32 -19.22 16.26
CA TYR A 82 15.52 -20.63 15.96
C TYR A 82 16.98 -20.92 15.58
N LEU A 83 17.56 -20.08 14.71
CA LEU A 83 18.94 -20.25 14.28
C LEU A 83 19.94 -20.04 15.41
N ASP A 84 19.65 -19.12 16.31
CA ASP A 84 20.54 -18.80 17.46
C ASP A 84 20.51 -19.91 18.52
N GLN A 85 19.49 -20.74 18.54
CA GLN A 85 19.37 -21.88 19.48
C GLN A 85 20.22 -23.09 19.10
N ARG A 86 20.89 -23.04 17.98
CA ARG A 86 21.81 -24.08 17.57
C ARG A 86 23.14 -23.92 18.27
#